data_6c7ca0d1b027500d36094499f19536f8
#
_entry.id   6c7ca0d1b027500d36094499f19536f8
#
_cell.length_a   1.000
_cell.length_b   1.000
_cell.length_c   1.000
_cell.angle_alpha   90.00
_cell.angle_beta   90.00
_cell.angle_gamma   90.00
#
_symmetry.space_group_name_H-M   'P 1'
#
loop_
_entity.id
_entity.type
_entity.pdbx_description
1 polymer ?
#
loop_
_entity_poly.entity_id
_entity_poly.type
_entity_poly.pdbx_seq_one_letter_code
_entity_poly.pdbx_strand_id
1 'polypeptide(L)'
;MLLAAPAALIYACGIPIGAWAIVRYYKKEGKLEEPNIKRMIGFMFHPFRDECSYWLPVELVRKLLLTACIGFMARSCHYKLLMAQLISFAFIVGFLNVGPYRKKRWYWFQLIAMTIPALGMSWALVGRAESEEE
;
A
#
# COMPACT_ATOMS: atom_id res chain seq x y z
N MET A 1 15.17 22.46 6.75
CA MET A 1 13.94 21.88 6.19
C MET A 1 14.07 21.41 4.74
N LEU A 2 14.89 22.07 3.90
CA LEU A 2 15.04 21.73 2.47
C LEU A 2 15.68 20.35 2.18
N LEU A 3 16.52 19.82 3.06
CA LEU A 3 17.19 18.51 2.88
C LEU A 3 16.36 17.30 3.36
N ALA A 4 15.38 17.53 4.22
CA ALA A 4 14.54 16.46 4.74
C ALA A 4 13.53 15.91 3.70
N ALA A 5 13.02 16.76 2.82
CA ALA A 5 12.08 16.38 1.79
C ALA A 5 12.68 15.42 0.75
N PRO A 6 13.84 15.70 0.13
CA PRO A 6 14.47 14.78 -0.82
C PRO A 6 14.93 13.48 -0.15
N ALA A 7 15.43 13.54 1.09
CA ALA A 7 15.81 12.35 1.83
C ALA A 7 14.60 11.44 2.11
N ALA A 8 13.46 12.02 2.53
CA ALA A 8 12.22 11.29 2.74
C ALA A 8 11.69 10.64 1.44
N LEU A 9 11.77 11.35 0.31
CA LEU A 9 11.36 10.82 -1.00
C LEU A 9 12.27 9.66 -1.45
N ILE A 10 13.58 9.80 -1.31
CA ILE A 10 14.54 8.73 -1.65
C ILE A 10 14.28 7.49 -0.79
N TYR A 11 14.04 7.69 0.51
CA TYR A 11 13.75 6.59 1.43
C TYR A 11 12.39 5.94 1.12
N ALA A 12 11.39 6.75 0.86
CA ALA A 12 10.03 6.33 0.56
C ALA A 12 9.94 5.55 -0.76
N CYS A 13 10.65 5.97 -1.82
CA CYS A 13 10.71 5.24 -3.09
C CYS A 13 11.74 4.09 -3.06
N GLY A 14 12.84 4.25 -2.35
CA GLY A 14 13.92 3.27 -2.28
C GLY A 14 13.49 1.96 -1.63
N ILE A 15 12.67 2.00 -0.59
CA ILE A 15 12.20 0.79 0.10
C ILE A 15 11.32 -0.10 -0.80
N PRO A 16 10.27 0.40 -1.47
CA PRO A 16 9.45 -0.42 -2.37
C PRO A 16 10.25 -0.97 -3.56
N ILE A 17 11.11 -0.13 -4.15
CA ILE A 17 11.95 -0.53 -5.29
C ILE A 17 12.98 -1.58 -4.85
N GLY A 18 13.62 -1.39 -3.70
CA GLY A 18 14.55 -2.36 -3.13
C GLY A 18 13.88 -3.70 -2.81
N ALA A 19 12.71 -3.66 -2.19
CA ALA A 19 11.91 -4.85 -1.90
C ALA A 19 11.53 -5.61 -3.18
N TRP A 20 11.07 -4.89 -4.21
CA TRP A 20 10.74 -5.47 -5.51
C TRP A 20 11.98 -6.06 -6.21
N ALA A 21 13.10 -5.34 -6.22
CA ALA A 21 14.34 -5.80 -6.83
C ALA A 21 14.88 -7.08 -6.16
N ILE A 22 14.85 -7.13 -4.84
CA ILE A 22 15.28 -8.30 -4.05
C ILE A 22 14.40 -9.51 -4.39
N VAL A 23 13.08 -9.37 -4.32
CA VAL A 23 12.16 -10.48 -4.62
C VAL A 23 12.32 -10.95 -6.07
N ARG A 24 12.45 -10.01 -7.03
CA ARG A 24 12.65 -10.33 -8.44
C ARG A 24 13.98 -11.05 -8.71
N TYR A 25 15.05 -10.61 -8.05
CA TYR A 25 16.39 -11.21 -8.17
C TYR A 25 16.36 -12.67 -7.72
N TYR A 26 15.89 -12.95 -6.51
CA TYR A 26 15.83 -14.31 -5.98
C TYR A 26 14.81 -15.20 -6.70
N LYS A 27 13.73 -14.62 -7.21
CA LYS A 27 12.77 -15.35 -8.03
C LYS A 27 13.39 -15.80 -9.37
N LYS A 28 14.21 -14.95 -9.98
CA LYS A 28 14.91 -15.28 -11.23
C LYS A 28 15.97 -16.36 -11.05
N GLU A 29 16.63 -16.39 -9.90
CA GLU A 29 17.62 -17.42 -9.56
C GLU A 29 17.01 -18.75 -9.05
N GLY A 30 15.70 -18.81 -8.84
CA GLY A 30 15.01 -19.98 -8.31
C GLY A 30 15.32 -20.30 -6.84
N LYS A 31 15.99 -19.39 -6.14
CA LYS A 31 16.49 -19.59 -4.76
C LYS A 31 15.50 -19.17 -3.67
N LEU A 32 14.27 -18.78 -4.02
CA LEU A 32 13.25 -18.36 -3.05
C LEU A 32 12.88 -19.43 -2.03
N GLU A 33 13.10 -20.71 -2.35
CA GLU A 33 12.80 -21.84 -1.47
C GLU A 33 13.98 -22.28 -0.58
N GLU A 34 15.16 -21.71 -0.75
CA GLU A 34 16.31 -22.03 0.12
C GLU A 34 16.01 -21.64 1.58
N PRO A 35 16.34 -22.52 2.56
CA PRO A 35 15.98 -22.30 3.97
C PRO A 35 16.58 -21.02 4.57
N ASN A 36 17.76 -20.61 4.12
CA ASN A 36 18.42 -19.39 4.60
C ASN A 36 17.72 -18.13 4.07
N ILE A 37 17.35 -18.11 2.78
CA ILE A 37 16.67 -16.99 2.14
C ILE A 37 15.25 -16.89 2.68
N LYS A 38 14.58 -18.02 2.86
CA LYS A 38 13.24 -18.10 3.44
C LYS A 38 13.19 -17.58 4.89
N ARG A 39 14.27 -17.72 5.65
CA ARG A 39 14.39 -17.12 7.01
C ARG A 39 14.60 -15.61 6.96
N MET A 40 15.41 -15.11 6.02
CA MET A 40 15.75 -13.68 5.94
C MET A 40 14.63 -12.82 5.35
N ILE A 41 14.07 -13.24 4.23
CA ILE A 41 13.09 -12.43 3.47
C ILE A 41 11.75 -13.13 3.26
N GLY A 42 11.54 -14.30 3.86
CA GLY A 42 10.31 -15.08 3.72
C GLY A 42 9.05 -14.34 4.15
N PHE A 43 9.15 -13.42 5.13
CA PHE A 43 8.02 -12.59 5.54
C PHE A 43 7.50 -11.68 4.41
N MET A 44 8.35 -11.38 3.41
CA MET A 44 7.99 -10.52 2.28
C MET A 44 7.14 -11.23 1.23
N PHE A 45 7.30 -12.55 1.05
CA PHE A 45 6.63 -13.29 -0.03
C PHE A 45 5.81 -14.50 0.44
N HIS A 46 6.12 -15.08 1.62
CA HIS A 46 5.46 -16.30 2.12
C HIS A 46 3.94 -16.17 2.30
N PRO A 47 3.35 -15.03 2.70
CA PRO A 47 1.90 -14.89 2.81
C PRO A 47 1.19 -14.85 1.47
N PHE A 48 1.91 -14.52 0.38
CA PHE A 48 1.36 -14.31 -0.94
C PHE A 48 1.39 -15.59 -1.79
N ARG A 49 0.61 -15.60 -2.87
CA ARG A 49 0.72 -16.64 -3.90
C ARG A 49 2.01 -16.43 -4.69
N ASP A 50 2.59 -17.51 -5.20
CA ASP A 50 3.87 -17.47 -5.94
C ASP A 50 3.83 -16.53 -7.15
N GLU A 51 2.65 -16.41 -7.77
CA GLU A 51 2.38 -15.47 -8.87
C GLU A 51 2.32 -14.01 -8.39
N CYS A 52 1.92 -13.78 -7.13
CA CYS A 52 1.68 -12.45 -6.54
C CYS A 52 2.78 -12.03 -5.56
N SER A 53 3.99 -12.55 -5.68
CA SER A 53 5.14 -12.18 -4.83
C SER A 53 5.51 -10.69 -4.90
N TYR A 54 5.04 -9.98 -5.95
CA TYR A 54 5.18 -8.53 -6.10
C TYR A 54 4.15 -7.71 -5.30
N TRP A 55 3.23 -8.35 -4.58
CA TRP A 55 2.15 -7.63 -3.89
C TRP A 55 2.63 -6.77 -2.73
N LEU A 56 3.68 -7.20 -2.01
CA LEU A 56 4.26 -6.39 -0.94
C LEU A 56 4.74 -5.02 -1.42
N PRO A 57 5.55 -4.90 -2.51
CA PRO A 57 5.87 -3.60 -3.11
C PRO A 57 4.65 -2.77 -3.47
N VAL A 58 3.60 -3.38 -4.01
CA VAL A 58 2.34 -2.70 -4.37
C VAL A 58 1.66 -2.10 -3.12
N GLU A 59 1.63 -2.85 -2.02
CA GLU A 59 1.09 -2.39 -0.74
C GLU A 59 1.91 -1.23 -0.15
N LEU A 60 3.23 -1.27 -0.29
CA LEU A 60 4.12 -0.17 0.12
C LEU A 60 3.86 1.08 -0.72
N VAL A 61 3.72 0.95 -2.04
CA VAL A 61 3.39 2.05 -2.95
C VAL A 61 2.04 2.66 -2.58
N ARG A 62 1.03 1.86 -2.26
CA ARG A 62 -0.27 2.34 -1.78
C ARG A 62 -0.13 3.23 -0.55
N LYS A 63 0.59 2.77 0.46
CA LYS A 63 0.83 3.53 1.70
C LYS A 63 1.56 4.82 1.42
N LEU A 64 2.55 4.80 0.54
CA LEU A 64 3.27 5.99 0.10
C LEU A 64 2.38 7.00 -0.60
N LEU A 65 1.54 6.55 -1.54
CA LEU A 65 0.61 7.42 -2.25
C LEU A 65 -0.37 8.09 -1.29
N LEU A 66 -0.92 7.34 -0.34
CA LEU A 66 -1.82 7.90 0.67
C LEU A 66 -1.10 8.94 1.56
N THR A 67 0.10 8.64 2.02
CA THR A 67 0.90 9.54 2.84
C THR A 67 1.32 10.79 2.07
N ALA A 68 1.73 10.64 0.79
CA ALA A 68 2.08 11.74 -0.08
C ALA A 68 0.88 12.63 -0.38
N CYS A 69 -0.30 12.04 -0.63
CA CYS A 69 -1.54 12.77 -0.88
C CYS A 69 -1.91 13.66 0.32
N ILE A 70 -1.81 13.13 1.53
CA ILE A 70 -2.12 13.87 2.75
C ILE A 70 -1.06 14.92 3.05
N GLY A 71 0.23 14.59 2.86
CA GLY A 71 1.36 15.44 3.27
C GLY A 71 1.71 16.55 2.28
N PHE A 72 1.69 16.28 0.97
CA PHE A 72 2.21 17.21 -0.03
C PHE A 72 1.15 18.05 -0.75
N MET A 73 -0.13 17.67 -0.70
CA MET A 73 -1.16 18.50 -1.30
C MET A 73 -1.42 19.74 -0.44
N ALA A 74 -0.98 20.89 -0.92
CA ALA A 74 -1.21 22.20 -0.29
C ALA A 74 -2.65 22.73 -0.48
N ARG A 75 -3.56 21.93 -1.01
CA ARG A 75 -4.97 22.29 -1.26
C ARG A 75 -5.86 22.03 -0.04
N SER A 76 -7.13 22.44 -0.17
CA SER A 76 -8.14 22.28 0.88
C SER A 76 -8.23 20.83 1.38
N CYS A 77 -8.57 20.66 2.64
CA CYS A 77 -8.68 19.36 3.30
C CYS A 77 -9.67 18.41 2.60
N HIS A 78 -10.73 18.97 2.01
CA HIS A 78 -11.73 18.25 1.22
C HIS A 78 -11.09 17.53 0.01
N TYR A 79 -10.26 18.24 -0.75
CA TYR A 79 -9.55 17.66 -1.90
C TYR A 79 -8.60 16.51 -1.51
N LYS A 80 -7.90 16.65 -0.38
CA LYS A 80 -7.01 15.60 0.14
C LYS A 80 -7.77 14.32 0.48
N LEU A 81 -8.90 14.46 1.17
CA LEU A 81 -9.75 13.33 1.53
C LEU A 81 -10.32 12.64 0.29
N LEU A 82 -10.77 13.42 -0.69
CA LEU A 82 -11.34 12.89 -1.92
C LEU A 82 -10.31 12.10 -2.74
N MET A 83 -9.10 12.64 -2.90
CA MET A 83 -8.01 11.95 -3.59
C MET A 83 -7.55 10.70 -2.84
N ALA A 84 -7.41 10.76 -1.52
CA ALA A 84 -7.09 9.60 -0.71
C ALA A 84 -8.16 8.51 -0.80
N GLN A 85 -9.43 8.89 -0.87
CA GLN A 85 -10.56 8.00 -1.06
C GLN A 85 -10.52 7.29 -2.41
N LEU A 86 -10.28 8.03 -3.50
CA LEU A 86 -10.16 7.47 -4.85
C LEU A 86 -8.99 6.46 -4.93
N ILE A 87 -7.84 6.80 -4.36
CA ILE A 87 -6.68 5.89 -4.29
C ILE A 87 -7.05 4.62 -3.52
N SER A 88 -7.70 4.75 -2.35
CA SER A 88 -8.11 3.61 -1.55
C SER A 88 -9.07 2.69 -2.29
N PHE A 89 -10.07 3.23 -2.98
CA PHE A 89 -10.98 2.43 -3.80
C PHE A 89 -10.28 1.71 -4.95
N ALA A 90 -9.40 2.40 -5.67
CA ALA A 90 -8.65 1.79 -6.78
C ALA A 90 -7.82 0.58 -6.29
N PHE A 91 -7.18 0.70 -5.13
CA PHE A 91 -6.41 -0.41 -4.55
C PHE A 91 -7.30 -1.54 -4.00
N ILE A 92 -8.47 -1.25 -3.43
CA ILE A 92 -9.42 -2.28 -3.00
C ILE A 92 -9.92 -3.08 -4.21
N VAL A 93 -10.29 -2.42 -5.30
CA VAL A 93 -10.72 -3.07 -6.55
C VAL A 93 -9.57 -3.92 -7.12
N GLY A 94 -8.35 -3.41 -7.16
CA GLY A 94 -7.18 -4.16 -7.58
C GLY A 94 -6.93 -5.39 -6.70
N PHE A 95 -7.06 -5.25 -5.39
CA PHE A 95 -6.92 -6.33 -4.43
C PHE A 95 -7.96 -7.45 -4.63
N LEU A 96 -9.22 -7.07 -4.84
CA LEU A 96 -10.31 -8.03 -5.10
C LEU A 96 -10.09 -8.81 -6.41
N ASN A 97 -9.60 -8.15 -7.46
CA ASN A 97 -9.34 -8.77 -8.75
C ASN A 97 -8.15 -9.75 -8.72
N VAL A 98 -7.09 -9.38 -8.00
CA VAL A 98 -5.84 -10.16 -7.98
C VAL A 98 -5.88 -11.30 -6.95
N GLY A 99 -6.51 -11.10 -5.79
CA GLY A 99 -6.57 -12.07 -4.71
C GLY A 99 -5.19 -12.59 -4.27
N PRO A 100 -4.27 -11.71 -3.83
CA PRO A 100 -2.84 -12.03 -3.74
C PRO A 100 -2.46 -13.02 -2.63
N TYR A 101 -3.34 -13.26 -1.68
CA TYR A 101 -3.04 -14.10 -0.51
C TYR A 101 -3.30 -15.59 -0.74
N ARG A 102 -2.37 -16.42 -0.29
CA ARG A 102 -2.48 -17.88 -0.32
C ARG A 102 -3.49 -18.43 0.68
N LYS A 103 -3.56 -17.81 1.88
CA LYS A 103 -4.47 -18.22 2.96
C LYS A 103 -5.65 -17.26 3.06
N LYS A 104 -6.87 -17.79 3.02
CA LYS A 104 -8.14 -17.05 3.09
C LYS A 104 -8.24 -16.13 4.33
N ARG A 105 -7.64 -16.53 5.47
CA ARG A 105 -7.61 -15.73 6.69
C ARG A 105 -6.86 -14.41 6.51
N TRP A 106 -5.68 -14.41 5.87
CA TRP A 106 -4.89 -13.21 5.59
C TRP A 106 -5.57 -12.31 4.56
N TYR A 107 -6.26 -12.91 3.60
CA TYR A 107 -7.06 -12.17 2.61
C TYR A 107 -8.15 -11.34 3.30
N TRP A 108 -8.95 -11.97 4.16
CA TRP A 108 -10.01 -11.24 4.89
C TRP A 108 -9.47 -10.19 5.84
N PHE A 109 -8.39 -10.50 6.55
CA PHE A 109 -7.74 -9.55 7.45
C PHE A 109 -7.27 -8.30 6.69
N GLN A 110 -6.61 -8.47 5.55
CA GLN A 110 -6.14 -7.37 4.73
C GLN A 110 -7.29 -6.58 4.11
N LEU A 111 -8.35 -7.25 3.64
CA LEU A 111 -9.54 -6.61 3.10
C LEU A 111 -10.19 -5.69 4.14
N ILE A 112 -10.38 -6.17 5.36
CA ILE A 112 -10.92 -5.38 6.47
C ILE A 112 -10.00 -4.19 6.77
N ALA A 113 -8.68 -4.42 6.85
CA ALA A 113 -7.69 -3.38 7.11
C ALA A 113 -7.66 -2.27 6.04
N MET A 114 -8.02 -2.58 4.79
CA MET A 114 -8.16 -1.60 3.71
C MET A 114 -9.51 -0.88 3.72
N THR A 115 -10.57 -1.59 4.10
CA THR A 115 -11.95 -1.08 4.05
C THR A 115 -12.24 -0.11 5.20
N ILE A 116 -11.74 -0.38 6.41
CA ILE A 116 -11.99 0.48 7.58
C ILE A 116 -11.50 1.92 7.35
N PRO A 117 -10.27 2.19 6.93
CA PRO A 117 -9.81 3.56 6.63
C PRO A 117 -10.61 4.21 5.49
N ALA A 118 -10.98 3.44 4.46
CA ALA A 118 -11.77 3.96 3.35
C ALA A 118 -13.17 4.42 3.81
N LEU A 119 -13.84 3.65 4.67
CA LEU A 119 -15.11 4.04 5.27
C LEU A 119 -14.96 5.26 6.18
N GLY A 120 -13.90 5.34 6.97
CA GLY A 120 -13.61 6.50 7.81
C GLY A 120 -13.44 7.79 7.00
N MET A 121 -12.72 7.72 5.87
CA MET A 121 -12.59 8.86 4.95
C MET A 121 -13.92 9.24 4.30
N SER A 122 -14.75 8.27 3.92
CA SER A 122 -16.09 8.52 3.37
C SER A 122 -16.98 9.23 4.40
N TRP A 123 -16.95 8.78 5.65
CA TRP A 123 -17.71 9.42 6.72
C TRP A 123 -17.26 10.87 6.96
N ALA A 124 -15.95 11.10 6.98
CA ALA A 124 -15.38 12.44 7.14
C ALA A 124 -15.74 13.39 5.98
N LEU A 125 -15.90 12.88 4.75
CA LEU A 125 -16.35 13.64 3.61
C LEU A 125 -17.82 14.06 3.74
N VAL A 126 -18.69 13.15 4.16
CA VAL A 126 -20.14 13.43 4.35
C VAL A 126 -20.34 14.45 5.47
N GLY A 127 -19.73 14.27 6.63
CA GLY A 127 -19.86 15.20 7.75
C GLY A 127 -19.35 16.61 7.46
N ARG A 128 -18.42 16.76 6.51
CA ARG A 128 -17.98 18.09 6.06
C ARG A 128 -18.92 18.73 5.04
N ALA A 129 -19.54 17.94 4.17
CA ALA A 129 -20.52 18.44 3.25
C ALA A 129 -21.73 19.05 3.98
N GLU A 130 -22.17 18.42 5.06
CA GLU A 130 -23.26 18.94 5.91
C GLU A 130 -22.86 20.25 6.60
N SER A 131 -21.61 20.42 7.03
CA SER A 131 -21.16 21.65 7.70
C SER A 131 -20.90 22.84 6.76
N GLU A 132 -20.89 22.66 5.47
CA GLU A 132 -20.78 23.73 4.48
C GLU A 132 -22.16 24.24 4.00
N GLU A 133 -23.25 23.51 4.32
CA GLU A 133 -24.63 23.90 3.98
C GLU A 133 -25.32 24.70 5.12
N GLU A 134 -24.76 24.75 6.32
CA GLU A 134 -25.23 25.59 7.44
C GLU A 134 -24.55 26.98 7.45
#